data_3699bbd54dff587c97c4efcba58197b2
#
_entry.id   3699bbd54dff587c97c4efcba58197b2
#
_cell.length_a   1.000
_cell.length_b   1.000
_cell.length_c   1.000
_cell.angle_alpha   90.00
_cell.angle_beta   90.00
_cell.angle_gamma   90.00
#
_symmetry.space_group_name_H-M   'P 1'
#
loop_
_entity.id
_entity.type
_entity.pdbx_description
1 polymer ?
#
loop_
_entity_poly.entity_id
_entity_poly.type
_entity_poly.pdbx_seq_one_letter_code
_entity_poly.pdbx_strand_id
1 'polypeptide(L)'
;MIRVAVKRLDPSVPLPAYARPGDAGLDLCAAHDVTLAPGARALVGTGLAVAIPEGYAGLVLPRSGLALRHGVSLLNAPGLIDAGYRGELKVLLVNHDPAAAVTLARGERVAQLVIQRVEPAALVEVAELPPSARGAGGFGSTGA
;
A
#
# COMPACT_ATOMS: atom_id res chain seq x y z
N MET A 1 -2.61 0.75 -21.47
CA MET A 1 -2.32 1.60 -20.29
C MET A 1 -3.63 2.21 -19.81
N ILE A 2 -3.97 2.11 -18.52
CA ILE A 2 -5.15 2.77 -17.95
C ILE A 2 -4.82 4.20 -17.54
N ARG A 3 -5.85 5.04 -17.47
CA ARG A 3 -5.72 6.42 -16.97
C ARG A 3 -6.29 6.48 -15.56
N VAL A 4 -5.51 7.01 -14.62
CA VAL A 4 -5.93 7.30 -13.24
C VAL A 4 -5.87 8.81 -13.05
N ALA A 5 -7.01 9.42 -12.75
CA ALA A 5 -7.03 10.86 -12.45
C ALA A 5 -6.40 11.10 -11.07
N VAL A 6 -5.56 12.12 -10.98
CA VAL A 6 -4.87 12.50 -9.74
C VAL A 6 -5.14 13.98 -9.47
N LYS A 7 -5.53 14.29 -8.25
CA LYS A 7 -5.66 15.66 -7.74
C LYS A 7 -4.57 15.90 -6.70
N ARG A 8 -3.77 16.94 -6.89
CA ARG A 8 -2.88 17.44 -5.84
C ARG A 8 -3.70 18.27 -4.86
N LEU A 9 -3.77 17.82 -3.61
CA LEU A 9 -4.35 18.56 -2.49
C LEU A 9 -3.33 19.55 -1.93
N ASP A 10 -2.04 19.21 -2.06
CA ASP A 10 -0.90 20.08 -1.82
C ASP A 10 -0.16 20.29 -3.15
N PRO A 11 -0.22 21.50 -3.75
CA PRO A 11 0.40 21.79 -5.04
C PRO A 11 1.92 21.57 -5.08
N SER A 12 2.57 21.57 -3.93
CA SER A 12 4.03 21.43 -3.81
C SER A 12 4.51 19.97 -3.80
N VAL A 13 3.61 18.97 -3.63
CA VAL A 13 4.00 17.57 -3.74
C VAL A 13 4.16 17.16 -5.20
N PRO A 14 5.16 16.30 -5.53
CA PRO A 14 5.29 15.77 -6.88
C PRO A 14 4.16 14.80 -7.21
N LEU A 15 3.82 14.66 -8.48
CA LEU A 15 2.99 13.55 -8.92
C LEU A 15 3.76 12.23 -8.78
N PRO A 16 3.10 11.14 -8.38
CA PRO A 16 3.71 9.83 -8.35
C PRO A 16 4.24 9.43 -9.73
N ALA A 17 5.43 8.87 -9.77
CA ALA A 17 6.05 8.40 -10.99
C ALA A 17 6.73 7.05 -10.76
N TYR A 18 6.87 6.28 -11.84
CA TYR A 18 7.74 5.11 -11.86
C TYR A 18 9.20 5.59 -11.88
N ALA A 19 10.02 5.05 -11.00
CA ALA A 19 11.45 5.44 -10.94
C ALA A 19 12.21 4.99 -12.18
N ARG A 20 11.81 3.85 -12.77
CA ARG A 20 12.42 3.25 -13.96
C ARG A 20 11.36 2.65 -14.86
N PRO A 21 11.63 2.54 -16.19
CA PRO A 21 10.79 1.76 -17.08
C PRO A 21 10.65 0.31 -16.60
N GLY A 22 9.41 -0.18 -16.51
CA GLY A 22 9.11 -1.54 -16.06
C GLY A 22 8.87 -1.68 -14.55
N ASP A 23 9.08 -0.64 -13.75
CA ASP A 23 8.70 -0.66 -12.34
C ASP A 23 7.17 -0.85 -12.20
N ALA A 24 6.75 -1.60 -11.19
CA ALA A 24 5.33 -1.83 -10.91
C ALA A 24 4.72 -0.79 -9.96
N GLY A 25 5.54 -0.20 -9.11
CA GLY A 25 5.11 0.73 -8.07
C GLY A 25 5.39 2.19 -8.41
N LEU A 26 4.40 3.04 -8.21
CA LEU A 26 4.52 4.50 -8.24
C LEU A 26 4.94 4.98 -6.86
N ASP A 27 6.05 5.70 -6.75
CA ASP A 27 6.52 6.21 -5.45
C ASP A 27 5.53 7.22 -4.84
N LEU A 28 5.23 7.03 -3.55
CA LEU A 28 4.45 7.95 -2.73
C LEU A 28 5.37 8.63 -1.72
N CYS A 29 5.31 9.96 -1.69
CA CYS A 29 6.12 10.78 -0.79
C CYS A 29 5.30 11.30 0.39
N ALA A 30 5.96 11.51 1.53
CA ALA A 30 5.35 12.18 2.67
C ALA A 30 5.09 13.66 2.36
N ALA A 31 3.90 14.16 2.68
CA ALA A 31 3.55 15.57 2.53
C ALA A 31 4.03 16.43 3.71
N HIS A 32 4.50 15.83 4.79
CA HIS A 32 5.01 16.48 6.00
C HIS A 32 6.08 15.61 6.66
N ASP A 33 6.85 16.20 7.55
CA ASP A 33 7.80 15.47 8.39
C ASP A 33 7.06 14.55 9.35
N VAL A 34 7.64 13.40 9.64
CA VAL A 34 7.13 12.43 10.63
C VAL A 34 8.27 11.78 11.37
N THR A 35 8.15 11.67 12.68
CA THR A 35 9.07 10.89 13.52
C THR A 35 8.31 9.75 14.16
N LEU A 36 8.84 8.54 13.99
CA LEU A 36 8.30 7.31 14.54
C LEU A 36 9.25 6.78 15.60
N ALA A 37 8.83 6.84 16.86
CA ALA A 37 9.53 6.14 17.94
C ALA A 37 9.50 4.61 17.71
N PRO A 38 10.36 3.82 18.38
CA PRO A 38 10.30 2.36 18.31
C PRO A 38 8.90 1.83 18.61
N GLY A 39 8.36 0.98 17.75
CA GLY A 39 7.02 0.39 17.86
C GLY A 39 5.85 1.35 17.57
N ALA A 40 6.11 2.64 17.34
CA ALA A 40 5.07 3.62 17.06
C ALA A 40 4.55 3.53 15.62
N ARG A 41 3.32 4.00 15.41
CA ARG A 41 2.68 4.17 14.11
C ARG A 41 2.21 5.60 13.92
N ALA A 42 2.16 6.04 12.67
CA ALA A 42 1.60 7.33 12.29
C ALA A 42 0.88 7.26 10.93
N LEU A 43 -0.18 8.03 10.80
CA LEU A 43 -0.88 8.23 9.54
C LEU A 43 -0.26 9.42 8.82
N VAL A 44 0.39 9.16 7.69
CA VAL A 44 1.15 10.16 6.92
C VAL A 44 0.41 10.51 5.65
N GLY A 45 0.07 11.78 5.48
CA GLY A 45 -0.54 12.28 4.26
C GLY A 45 0.45 12.32 3.09
N THR A 46 -0.05 12.11 1.89
CA THR A 46 0.74 12.25 0.66
C THR A 46 0.43 13.53 -0.11
N GLY A 47 -0.60 14.27 0.30
CA GLY A 47 -1.09 15.46 -0.42
C GLY A 47 -1.76 15.15 -1.75
N LEU A 48 -2.16 13.91 -1.98
CA LEU A 48 -2.74 13.43 -3.24
C LEU A 48 -4.08 12.74 -3.01
N ALA A 49 -5.00 12.93 -3.95
CA ALA A 49 -6.21 12.11 -4.07
C ALA A 49 -6.29 11.54 -5.50
N VAL A 50 -6.81 10.33 -5.63
CA VAL A 50 -6.89 9.63 -6.93
C VAL A 50 -8.31 9.16 -7.22
N ALA A 51 -8.62 9.01 -8.51
CA ALA A 51 -9.82 8.33 -8.98
C ALA A 51 -9.39 7.11 -9.79
N ILE A 52 -9.40 5.96 -9.15
CA ILE A 52 -9.10 4.67 -9.78
C ILE A 52 -10.33 4.23 -10.57
N PRO A 53 -10.20 3.78 -11.82
CA PRO A 53 -11.32 3.28 -12.60
C PRO A 53 -11.94 2.01 -12.00
N GLU A 54 -13.23 1.79 -12.24
CA GLU A 54 -13.89 0.52 -11.91
C GLU A 54 -13.16 -0.67 -12.53
N GLY A 55 -13.17 -1.81 -11.82
CA GLY A 55 -12.41 -3.01 -12.19
C GLY A 55 -10.92 -2.95 -11.79
N TYR A 56 -10.50 -1.89 -11.10
CA TYR A 56 -9.14 -1.75 -10.56
C TYR A 56 -9.17 -1.33 -9.10
N ALA A 57 -8.08 -1.63 -8.41
CA ALA A 57 -7.80 -1.17 -7.05
C ALA A 57 -6.38 -0.62 -6.97
N GLY A 58 -6.12 0.23 -6.00
CA GLY A 58 -4.78 0.64 -5.61
C GLY A 58 -4.29 -0.18 -4.43
N LEU A 59 -3.07 -0.68 -4.50
CA LEU A 59 -2.40 -1.33 -3.39
C LEU A 59 -1.26 -0.43 -2.93
N VAL A 60 -1.33 0.04 -1.70
CA VAL A 60 -0.24 0.77 -1.06
C VAL A 60 0.64 -0.22 -0.33
N LEU A 61 1.89 -0.29 -0.76
CA LEU A 61 2.87 -1.27 -0.31
C LEU A 61 4.07 -0.57 0.35
N PRO A 62 4.74 -1.23 1.32
CA PRO A 62 5.97 -0.72 1.90
C PRO A 62 7.11 -0.71 0.87
N ARG A 63 8.13 0.07 1.16
CA ARG A 63 9.38 0.11 0.38
C ARG A 63 10.44 -0.75 1.05
N SER A 64 11.01 -1.67 0.28
CA SER A 64 12.03 -2.62 0.77
C SER A 64 13.25 -1.94 1.40
N GLY A 65 13.67 -0.80 0.85
CA GLY A 65 14.81 -0.06 1.39
C GLY A 65 14.55 0.53 2.78
N LEU A 66 13.35 1.07 3.04
CA LEU A 66 12.96 1.55 4.38
C LEU A 66 12.80 0.39 5.36
N ALA A 67 12.20 -0.70 4.90
CA ALA A 67 12.03 -1.90 5.72
C ALA A 67 13.38 -2.47 6.16
N LEU A 68 14.31 -2.63 5.22
CA LEU A 68 15.63 -3.20 5.51
C LEU A 68 16.49 -2.31 6.41
N ARG A 69 16.56 -1.01 6.12
CA ARG A 69 17.48 -0.11 6.83
C ARG A 69 16.95 0.44 8.15
N HIS A 70 15.62 0.59 8.25
CA HIS A 70 15.00 1.31 9.37
C HIS A 70 13.84 0.55 10.02
N GLY A 71 13.52 -0.67 9.57
CA GLY A 71 12.40 -1.41 10.11
C GLY A 71 11.03 -0.75 9.86
N VAL A 72 10.94 0.18 8.91
CA VAL A 72 9.68 0.88 8.61
C VAL A 72 8.86 0.09 7.61
N SER A 73 7.60 -0.12 7.94
CA SER A 73 6.62 -0.81 7.10
C SER A 73 5.27 -0.09 7.16
N LEU A 74 4.27 -0.66 6.47
CA LEU A 74 2.88 -0.27 6.63
C LEU A 74 2.20 -1.25 7.58
N LEU A 75 1.49 -0.72 8.58
CA LEU A 75 0.79 -1.55 9.57
C LEU A 75 -0.31 -2.40 8.92
N ASN A 76 -0.98 -1.87 7.91
CA ASN A 76 -2.07 -2.52 7.18
C ASN A 76 -1.66 -3.02 5.78
N ALA A 77 -0.39 -3.36 5.57
CA ALA A 77 0.08 -3.81 4.25
C ALA A 77 -0.57 -5.13 3.81
N PRO A 78 -1.08 -5.20 2.57
CA PRO A 78 -1.23 -4.11 1.62
C PRO A 78 -2.39 -3.16 1.99
N GLY A 79 -2.16 -1.85 1.92
CA GLY A 79 -3.24 -0.86 2.06
C GLY A 79 -4.11 -0.89 0.80
N LEU A 80 -5.41 -1.09 0.94
CA LEU A 80 -6.35 -1.20 -0.18
C LEU A 80 -7.02 0.14 -0.44
N ILE A 81 -6.95 0.61 -1.69
CA ILE A 81 -7.63 1.81 -2.18
C ILE A 81 -8.69 1.38 -3.20
N ASP A 82 -9.93 1.54 -2.82
CA ASP A 82 -11.08 1.20 -3.67
C ASP A 82 -11.25 2.21 -4.82
N ALA A 83 -11.82 1.75 -5.94
CA ALA A 83 -12.14 2.60 -7.09
C ALA A 83 -13.02 3.80 -6.73
N GLY A 84 -13.94 3.64 -5.77
CA GLY A 84 -14.84 4.70 -5.28
C GLY A 84 -14.22 5.68 -4.28
N TYR A 85 -13.01 5.42 -3.75
CA TYR A 85 -12.38 6.30 -2.78
C TYR A 85 -11.93 7.63 -3.43
N ARG A 86 -12.22 8.75 -2.78
CA ARG A 86 -11.89 10.11 -3.26
C ARG A 86 -11.15 10.95 -2.22
N GLY A 87 -10.87 10.39 -1.04
CA GLY A 87 -10.11 11.06 -0.01
C GLY A 87 -8.61 11.12 -0.32
N GLU A 88 -7.88 11.78 0.54
CA GLU A 88 -6.42 11.82 0.48
C GLU A 88 -5.83 10.41 0.63
N LEU A 89 -4.88 10.07 -0.22
CA LEU A 89 -4.03 8.91 -0.01
C LEU A 89 -3.16 9.14 1.22
N LYS A 90 -3.37 8.35 2.25
CA LYS A 90 -2.58 8.38 3.48
C LYS A 90 -1.94 7.02 3.71
N VAL A 91 -0.73 7.06 4.24
CA VAL A 91 0.09 5.87 4.49
C VAL A 91 0.19 5.65 5.99
N LEU A 92 -0.25 4.48 6.45
CA LEU A 92 -0.18 4.10 7.86
C LEU A 92 1.17 3.42 8.15
N LEU A 93 2.18 4.22 8.47
CA LEU A 93 3.54 3.75 8.76
C LEU A 93 3.64 3.17 10.18
N VAL A 94 4.49 2.19 10.33
CA VAL A 94 4.90 1.61 11.61
C VAL A 94 6.41 1.43 11.64
N ASN A 95 7.03 1.70 12.80
CA ASN A 95 8.44 1.45 13.05
C ASN A 95 8.59 0.14 13.85
N HIS A 96 9.11 -0.89 13.21
CA HIS A 96 9.38 -2.19 13.85
C HIS A 96 10.77 -2.27 14.48
N ASP A 97 11.62 -1.23 14.35
CA ASP A 97 12.90 -1.21 15.06
C ASP A 97 12.65 -1.17 16.58
N PRO A 98 13.28 -2.06 17.36
CA PRO A 98 13.04 -2.15 18.79
C PRO A 98 13.71 -1.03 19.61
N ALA A 99 14.66 -0.30 19.05
CA ALA A 99 15.50 0.64 19.78
C ALA A 99 15.61 2.02 19.12
N ALA A 100 15.63 2.12 17.79
CA ALA A 100 15.90 3.35 17.08
C ALA A 100 14.62 4.02 16.59
N ALA A 101 14.47 5.32 16.87
CA ALA A 101 13.48 6.16 16.21
C ALA A 101 13.89 6.45 14.75
N VAL A 102 12.92 6.66 13.87
CA VAL A 102 13.17 7.07 12.50
C VAL A 102 12.44 8.37 12.21
N THR A 103 13.13 9.31 11.58
CA THR A 103 12.56 10.55 11.08
C THR A 103 12.56 10.53 9.57
N LEU A 104 11.39 10.77 8.98
CA LEU A 104 11.18 10.87 7.54
C LEU A 104 10.76 12.30 7.24
N ALA A 105 11.51 12.96 6.37
CA ALA A 105 11.24 14.35 6.01
C ALA A 105 10.15 14.41 4.92
N ARG A 106 9.47 15.55 4.86
CA ARG A 106 8.61 15.90 3.74
C ARG A 106 9.33 15.68 2.42
N GLY A 107 8.65 15.06 1.46
CA GLY A 107 9.19 14.72 0.14
C GLY A 107 9.95 13.41 0.08
N GLU A 108 10.26 12.78 1.21
CA GLU A 108 10.83 11.44 1.20
C GLU A 108 9.80 10.39 0.75
N ARG A 109 10.27 9.42 -0.01
CA ARG A 109 9.47 8.31 -0.52
C ARG A 109 9.20 7.32 0.62
N VAL A 110 7.95 7.23 1.05
CA VAL A 110 7.54 6.45 2.23
C VAL A 110 6.79 5.17 1.91
N ALA A 111 6.22 5.07 0.71
CA ALA A 111 5.46 3.92 0.23
C ALA A 111 5.48 3.87 -1.30
N GLN A 112 4.79 2.89 -1.87
CA GLN A 112 4.57 2.78 -3.31
C GLN A 112 3.13 2.36 -3.59
N LEU A 113 2.56 2.87 -4.68
CA LEU A 113 1.22 2.57 -5.15
C LEU A 113 1.28 1.67 -6.38
N VAL A 114 0.64 0.52 -6.32
CA VAL A 114 0.43 -0.38 -7.47
C VAL A 114 -1.03 -0.34 -7.86
N ILE A 115 -1.33 -0.15 -9.15
CA ILE A 115 -2.68 -0.26 -9.67
C ILE A 115 -2.87 -1.66 -10.23
N GLN A 116 -3.83 -2.37 -9.67
CA GLN A 116 -4.10 -3.77 -10.00
C GLN A 116 -5.52 -3.95 -10.49
N ARG A 117 -5.70 -4.78 -11.51
CA ARG A 117 -7.02 -5.22 -11.93
C ARG A 117 -7.60 -6.17 -10.89
N VAL A 118 -8.89 -6.01 -10.58
CA VAL A 118 -9.61 -6.83 -9.62
C VAL A 118 -10.88 -7.39 -10.26
N GLU A 119 -11.21 -8.62 -9.91
CA GLU A 119 -12.46 -9.25 -10.34
C GLU A 119 -13.48 -9.14 -9.21
N PRO A 120 -14.67 -8.57 -9.46
CA PRO A 120 -15.76 -8.61 -8.52
C PRO A 120 -16.26 -10.06 -8.37
N ALA A 121 -16.37 -10.54 -7.14
CA ALA A 121 -16.84 -11.88 -6.86
C ALA A 121 -18.32 -11.85 -6.39
N ALA A 122 -19.15 -12.67 -7.03
CA ALA A 122 -20.48 -13.00 -6.50
C ALA A 122 -20.36 -14.23 -5.61
N LEU A 123 -20.61 -14.05 -4.31
CA LEU A 123 -20.61 -15.17 -3.37
C LEU A 123 -21.94 -15.91 -3.47
N VAL A 124 -21.84 -17.24 -3.71
CA VAL A 124 -22.99 -18.13 -3.77
C VAL A 124 -22.86 -19.15 -2.64
N GLU A 125 -23.83 -19.14 -1.73
CA GLU A 125 -23.90 -20.11 -0.66
C GLU A 125 -24.23 -21.51 -1.22
N VAL A 126 -23.48 -22.50 -0.82
CA VAL A 126 -23.70 -23.92 -1.19
C VAL A 126 -23.66 -24.78 0.07
N ALA A 127 -24.37 -25.90 0.07
CA ALA A 127 -24.36 -26.84 1.19
C ALA A 127 -22.99 -27.54 1.35
N GLU A 128 -22.32 -27.81 0.22
CA GLU A 128 -21.01 -28.46 0.19
C GLU A 128 -20.12 -27.81 -0.88
N LEU A 129 -18.84 -27.63 -0.56
CA LEU A 129 -17.85 -27.16 -1.54
C LEU A 129 -17.45 -28.30 -2.50
N PRO A 130 -17.15 -27.98 -3.77
CA PRO A 130 -16.60 -28.96 -4.68
C PRO A 130 -15.32 -29.60 -4.10
N PRO A 131 -15.11 -30.91 -4.28
CA PRO A 131 -13.90 -31.56 -3.79
C PRO A 131 -12.65 -31.04 -4.49
N SER A 132 -11.53 -31.03 -3.78
CA SER A 132 -10.21 -30.71 -4.33
C SER A 132 -9.16 -31.69 -3.80
N ALA A 133 -8.08 -31.86 -4.55
CA ALA A 133 -6.97 -32.74 -4.14
C ALA A 133 -6.30 -32.28 -2.82
N ARG A 134 -6.33 -30.97 -2.53
CA ARG A 134 -5.81 -30.40 -1.29
C ARG A 134 -6.77 -30.59 -0.09
N GLY A 135 -8.08 -30.64 -0.35
CA GLY A 135 -9.11 -30.70 0.71
C GLY A 135 -8.96 -29.56 1.71
N ALA A 136 -9.06 -29.88 3.00
CA ALA A 136 -8.93 -28.93 4.10
C ALA A 136 -7.47 -28.68 4.52
N GLY A 137 -6.48 -29.21 3.83
CA GLY A 137 -5.07 -29.06 4.16
C GLY A 137 -4.58 -27.63 4.06
N GLY A 138 -4.00 -27.11 5.14
CA GLY A 138 -3.43 -25.77 5.25
C GLY A 138 -2.40 -25.73 6.37
N PHE A 139 -1.88 -24.54 6.68
CA PHE A 139 -0.96 -24.31 7.82
C PHE A 139 0.23 -25.26 7.86
N GLY A 140 0.88 -25.50 6.70
CA GLY A 140 2.04 -26.39 6.62
C GLY A 140 1.69 -27.88 6.44
N SER A 141 0.45 -28.24 6.06
CA SER A 141 0.03 -29.62 5.81
C SER A 141 0.81 -30.36 4.73
N THR A 142 1.60 -29.64 3.91
CA THR A 142 2.48 -30.20 2.86
C THR A 142 3.91 -30.46 3.35
N GLY A 143 4.17 -30.29 4.64
CA GLY A 143 5.48 -30.41 5.25
C GLY A 143 6.29 -29.11 5.29
N ALA A 144 7.28 -29.05 6.12
CA ALA A 144 8.25 -27.96 6.20
C ALA A 144 9.45 -28.22 5.29
#